data_b8fd0f46593b313995c1cff2763733ff
#
_entry.id   b8fd0f46593b313995c1cff2763733ff
#
_cell.length_a   1.000
_cell.length_b   1.000
_cell.length_c   1.000
_cell.angle_alpha   90.00
_cell.angle_beta   90.00
_cell.angle_gamma   90.00
#
_symmetry.space_group_name_H-M   'P 1'
#
loop_
_entity.id
_entity.type
_entity.pdbx_description
1 polymer ?
#
loop_
_entity_poly.entity_id
_entity_poly.type
_entity_poly.pdbx_seq_one_letter_code
_entity_poly.pdbx_strand_id
1 'polypeptide(L)'
;AMLLSGSIAFAQNDDPTIMTINGQPVSRSEFEYSYNKNNSEGVIDKKTVNEYVDLFVNYKLKVLAALDAHIDTTASFKQEFLQYRDQQVRPAMISSGDVEAEAQKIYEEAKQRVSKSGGMVHPAHILIRLGQKASAADQETARQKAQSIYQALCKGGDFAGYARKYSDDQGSAVKGGDISWISRGQTVKTFEDAAFSLKVGEISKPILSEFGYHIIKLMGKKDFYPYDSVKNDILRFIDAKGIRERIINEKLDSIARTLPAGSDRETVLDQKASELSAHDKNLKYLMQEYHDGLLLYEISNRMVWEKAANDEQAQAAYFAKNKKKYRWEHPRFKGIAYHTKDAADVAAVKKCVKGKPFSQWAELLRRKFNADSVVRVQVEEGIFKKGDHPVVDSLVFKTSAKVEKVKGYPYDATFGKILKKGPKEYTDVKAWVIADYQDQLEKEWVATLRKKYQFVVYPEVLATVNKH
;
A
#
# COMPACT_ATOMS: atom_id res chain seq x y z
N ALA A 1 59.43 23.33 -41.57
CA ALA A 1 58.29 22.48 -41.23
C ALA A 1 58.14 22.48 -39.76
N MET A 2 57.17 23.23 -39.23
CA MET A 2 56.82 23.27 -37.82
C MET A 2 55.62 22.35 -37.61
N LEU A 3 55.80 21.21 -36.94
CA LEU A 3 54.73 20.33 -36.52
C LEU A 3 54.06 20.95 -35.29
N LEU A 4 52.85 21.47 -35.48
CA LEU A 4 51.96 21.82 -34.39
C LEU A 4 51.31 20.50 -33.85
N SER A 5 51.82 20.03 -32.73
CA SER A 5 51.14 19.00 -31.92
C SER A 5 49.97 19.64 -31.19
N GLY A 6 48.79 19.55 -31.81
CA GLY A 6 47.54 19.90 -31.15
C GLY A 6 47.22 18.89 -30.04
N SER A 7 47.45 19.26 -28.79
CA SER A 7 46.94 18.53 -27.62
C SER A 7 45.42 18.69 -27.63
N ILE A 8 44.70 17.63 -28.00
CA ILE A 8 43.28 17.54 -27.78
C ILE A 8 43.10 17.38 -26.25
N ALA A 9 42.79 18.49 -25.58
CA ALA A 9 42.33 18.44 -24.22
C ALA A 9 41.00 17.69 -24.23
N PHE A 10 41.00 16.42 -23.85
CA PHE A 10 39.79 15.73 -23.44
C PHE A 10 39.26 16.47 -22.22
N ALA A 11 38.14 17.18 -22.39
CA ALA A 11 37.35 17.63 -21.28
C ALA A 11 37.09 16.39 -20.40
N GLN A 12 37.56 16.40 -19.16
CA GLN A 12 37.39 15.34 -18.22
C GLN A 12 35.88 15.22 -18.01
N ASN A 13 35.29 14.20 -18.63
CA ASN A 13 33.86 13.94 -18.49
C ASN A 13 33.69 13.36 -17.06
N ASP A 14 33.10 14.10 -16.16
CA ASP A 14 32.92 13.73 -14.75
C ASP A 14 32.18 12.38 -14.58
N ASP A 15 31.51 11.90 -15.65
CA ASP A 15 30.77 10.66 -15.68
C ASP A 15 31.11 9.84 -16.94
N PRO A 16 32.27 9.15 -16.95
CA PRO A 16 32.74 8.43 -18.13
C PRO A 16 31.84 7.25 -18.47
N THR A 17 31.81 6.91 -19.75
CA THR A 17 31.12 5.71 -20.26
C THR A 17 31.82 4.46 -19.76
N ILE A 18 31.13 3.63 -18.96
CA ILE A 18 31.66 2.37 -18.40
C ILE A 18 31.46 1.20 -19.38
N MET A 19 30.42 1.27 -20.19
CA MET A 19 30.14 0.28 -21.24
C MET A 19 29.25 0.88 -22.33
N THR A 20 29.19 0.22 -23.46
CA THR A 20 28.19 0.48 -24.51
C THR A 20 27.31 -0.75 -24.69
N ILE A 21 26.02 -0.57 -24.82
CA ILE A 21 25.04 -1.63 -25.06
C ILE A 21 24.30 -1.28 -26.36
N ASN A 22 24.49 -2.10 -27.40
CA ASN A 22 23.97 -1.85 -28.76
C ASN A 22 24.30 -0.43 -29.24
N GLY A 23 25.55 0.04 -28.99
CA GLY A 23 26.04 1.35 -29.35
C GLY A 23 25.59 2.50 -28.42
N GLN A 24 24.67 2.27 -27.49
CA GLN A 24 24.24 3.28 -26.52
C GLN A 24 25.18 3.31 -25.32
N PRO A 25 25.68 4.50 -24.90
CA PRO A 25 26.56 4.59 -23.75
C PRO A 25 25.80 4.40 -22.43
N VAL A 26 26.44 3.67 -21.52
CA VAL A 26 26.04 3.59 -20.12
C VAL A 26 27.11 4.29 -19.28
N SER A 27 26.71 5.22 -18.42
CA SER A 27 27.64 5.97 -17.61
C SER A 27 28.11 5.17 -16.39
N ARG A 28 29.27 5.55 -15.83
CA ARG A 28 29.78 4.98 -14.59
C ARG A 28 28.81 5.19 -13.44
N SER A 29 28.23 6.39 -13.31
CA SER A 29 27.30 6.69 -12.23
C SER A 29 25.98 5.89 -12.31
N GLU A 30 25.50 5.55 -13.51
CA GLU A 30 24.35 4.63 -13.67
C GLU A 30 24.68 3.24 -13.17
N PHE A 31 25.85 2.72 -13.56
CA PHE A 31 26.31 1.40 -13.08
C PHE A 31 26.52 1.39 -11.55
N GLU A 32 27.16 2.43 -11.00
CA GLU A 32 27.40 2.57 -9.57
C GLU A 32 26.11 2.64 -8.76
N TYR A 33 25.13 3.39 -9.23
CA TYR A 33 23.80 3.45 -8.60
C TYR A 33 23.22 2.04 -8.45
N SER A 34 23.18 1.28 -9.54
CA SER A 34 22.65 -0.08 -9.55
C SER A 34 23.49 -1.03 -8.73
N TYR A 35 24.81 -0.98 -8.85
CA TYR A 35 25.77 -1.80 -8.11
C TYR A 35 25.64 -1.58 -6.59
N ASN A 36 25.66 -0.34 -6.15
CA ASN A 36 25.62 0.01 -4.73
C ASN A 36 24.28 -0.37 -4.08
N LYS A 37 23.17 -0.17 -4.81
CA LYS A 37 21.84 -0.59 -4.34
C LYS A 37 21.77 -2.10 -4.13
N ASN A 38 22.31 -2.89 -5.06
CA ASN A 38 22.30 -4.36 -4.99
C ASN A 38 23.37 -4.95 -4.06
N ASN A 39 24.26 -4.11 -3.52
CA ASN A 39 25.27 -4.48 -2.54
C ASN A 39 25.14 -3.67 -1.24
N SER A 40 23.98 -3.08 -0.95
CA SER A 40 23.71 -2.30 0.24
C SER A 40 23.84 -3.12 1.54
N GLU A 41 23.82 -2.44 2.67
CA GLU A 41 23.84 -3.10 3.97
C GLU A 41 22.62 -4.05 4.10
N GLY A 42 22.86 -5.28 4.58
CA GLY A 42 21.82 -6.33 4.71
C GLY A 42 21.72 -7.29 3.51
N VAL A 43 22.35 -7.01 2.38
CA VAL A 43 22.43 -7.98 1.27
C VAL A 43 23.41 -9.09 1.63
N ILE A 44 22.90 -10.35 1.66
CA ILE A 44 23.69 -11.55 2.08
C ILE A 44 24.69 -11.97 0.99
N ASP A 45 24.27 -11.93 -0.29
CA ASP A 45 25.09 -12.39 -1.43
C ASP A 45 25.62 -11.20 -2.23
N LYS A 46 26.52 -10.43 -1.59
CA LYS A 46 27.18 -9.27 -2.21
C LYS A 46 28.10 -9.74 -3.35
N LYS A 47 28.04 -9.01 -4.46
CA LYS A 47 28.86 -9.27 -5.64
C LYS A 47 30.02 -8.28 -5.72
N THR A 48 31.18 -8.76 -6.16
CA THR A 48 32.25 -7.85 -6.60
C THR A 48 31.84 -7.09 -7.87
N VAL A 49 32.53 -6.02 -8.19
CA VAL A 49 32.29 -5.24 -9.42
C VAL A 49 32.38 -6.14 -10.66
N ASN A 50 33.39 -7.04 -10.69
CA ASN A 50 33.58 -7.95 -11.82
C ASN A 50 32.49 -9.02 -11.96
N GLU A 51 31.92 -9.49 -10.86
CA GLU A 51 30.78 -10.42 -10.89
C GLU A 51 29.47 -9.69 -11.28
N TYR A 52 29.32 -8.45 -10.82
CA TYR A 52 28.11 -7.67 -11.08
C TYR A 52 28.01 -7.16 -12.51
N VAL A 53 29.13 -6.86 -13.17
CA VAL A 53 29.13 -6.33 -14.53
C VAL A 53 28.42 -7.26 -15.54
N ASP A 54 28.62 -8.57 -15.41
CA ASP A 54 27.94 -9.55 -16.26
C ASP A 54 26.42 -9.60 -16.02
N LEU A 55 25.99 -9.46 -14.74
CA LEU A 55 24.59 -9.38 -14.37
C LEU A 55 23.95 -8.11 -14.94
N PHE A 56 24.66 -6.99 -14.84
CA PHE A 56 24.21 -5.71 -15.34
C PHE A 56 24.11 -5.70 -16.89
N VAL A 57 25.08 -6.27 -17.58
CA VAL A 57 24.99 -6.45 -19.05
C VAL A 57 23.77 -7.28 -19.42
N ASN A 58 23.55 -8.43 -18.77
CA ASN A 58 22.38 -9.27 -19.04
C ASN A 58 21.05 -8.52 -18.79
N TYR A 59 20.98 -7.75 -17.70
CA TYR A 59 19.84 -6.88 -17.43
C TYR A 59 19.57 -5.91 -18.58
N LYS A 60 20.58 -5.17 -19.03
CA LYS A 60 20.44 -4.20 -20.14
C LYS A 60 20.06 -4.86 -21.46
N LEU A 61 20.59 -6.05 -21.75
CA LEU A 61 20.23 -6.81 -22.96
C LEU A 61 18.75 -7.26 -22.94
N LYS A 62 18.21 -7.62 -21.78
CA LYS A 62 16.79 -7.95 -21.63
C LYS A 62 15.90 -6.72 -21.79
N VAL A 63 16.31 -5.57 -21.25
CA VAL A 63 15.63 -4.28 -21.46
C VAL A 63 15.56 -3.95 -22.96
N LEU A 64 16.65 -4.11 -23.69
CA LEU A 64 16.64 -3.93 -25.15
C LEU A 64 15.67 -4.89 -25.85
N ALA A 65 15.62 -6.14 -25.42
CA ALA A 65 14.68 -7.11 -25.98
C ALA A 65 13.22 -6.70 -25.74
N ALA A 66 12.93 -6.08 -24.59
CA ALA A 66 11.62 -5.55 -24.27
C ALA A 66 11.24 -4.34 -25.14
N LEU A 67 12.20 -3.44 -25.38
CA LEU A 67 12.02 -2.30 -26.29
C LEU A 67 11.81 -2.76 -27.75
N ASP A 68 12.59 -3.75 -28.22
CA ASP A 68 12.39 -4.36 -29.55
C ASP A 68 11.01 -5.03 -29.67
N ALA A 69 10.45 -5.51 -28.56
CA ALA A 69 9.11 -6.05 -28.51
C ALA A 69 8.02 -4.99 -28.29
N HIS A 70 8.38 -3.70 -28.31
CA HIS A 70 7.49 -2.55 -28.10
C HIS A 70 6.66 -2.61 -26.83
N ILE A 71 7.20 -3.18 -25.74
CA ILE A 71 6.52 -3.28 -24.46
C ILE A 71 6.28 -1.90 -23.85
N ASP A 72 7.23 -0.97 -24.01
CA ASP A 72 7.16 0.44 -23.60
C ASP A 72 6.00 1.22 -24.21
N THR A 73 5.47 0.75 -25.34
CA THR A 73 4.34 1.39 -26.03
C THR A 73 2.97 0.88 -25.57
N THR A 74 2.92 -0.19 -24.80
CA THR A 74 1.67 -0.79 -24.32
C THR A 74 0.94 0.12 -23.33
N ALA A 75 -0.40 0.07 -23.34
CA ALA A 75 -1.21 0.90 -22.44
C ALA A 75 -0.94 0.58 -20.96
N SER A 76 -0.76 -0.71 -20.61
CA SER A 76 -0.46 -1.13 -19.24
C SER A 76 0.88 -0.59 -18.75
N PHE A 77 1.93 -0.69 -19.57
CA PHE A 77 3.24 -0.15 -19.23
C PHE A 77 3.18 1.36 -19.01
N LYS A 78 2.58 2.09 -19.98
CA LYS A 78 2.45 3.55 -19.87
C LYS A 78 1.70 3.98 -18.63
N GLN A 79 0.57 3.35 -18.34
CA GLN A 79 -0.22 3.66 -17.14
C GLN A 79 0.58 3.47 -15.86
N GLU A 80 1.29 2.34 -15.73
CA GLU A 80 2.05 2.03 -14.53
C GLU A 80 3.27 2.93 -14.36
N PHE A 81 4.01 3.16 -15.43
CA PHE A 81 5.17 4.05 -15.41
C PHE A 81 4.79 5.51 -15.12
N LEU A 82 3.73 6.03 -15.75
CA LEU A 82 3.24 7.39 -15.51
C LEU A 82 2.75 7.57 -14.08
N GLN A 83 2.07 6.57 -13.52
CA GLN A 83 1.66 6.60 -12.12
C GLN A 83 2.87 6.70 -11.16
N TYR A 84 3.93 5.95 -11.43
CA TYR A 84 5.15 6.01 -10.63
C TYR A 84 5.86 7.36 -10.80
N ARG A 85 6.02 7.85 -12.03
CA ARG A 85 6.56 9.18 -12.32
C ARG A 85 5.83 10.24 -11.52
N ASP A 86 4.51 10.21 -11.54
CA ASP A 86 3.66 11.18 -10.87
C ASP A 86 3.88 11.18 -9.36
N GLN A 87 4.03 10.02 -8.74
CA GLN A 87 4.37 9.93 -7.32
C GLN A 87 5.67 10.65 -6.97
N GLN A 88 6.66 10.64 -7.88
CA GLN A 88 7.94 11.30 -7.67
C GLN A 88 7.89 12.80 -7.98
N VAL A 89 7.12 13.21 -8.99
CA VAL A 89 7.18 14.56 -9.56
C VAL A 89 6.13 15.49 -8.98
N ARG A 90 4.90 15.01 -8.72
CA ARG A 90 3.80 15.85 -8.21
C ARG A 90 4.10 16.60 -6.92
N PRO A 91 4.81 16.01 -5.92
CA PRO A 91 5.19 16.76 -4.73
C PRO A 91 6.06 18.00 -5.01
N ALA A 92 6.85 17.98 -6.09
CA ALA A 92 7.69 19.13 -6.49
C ALA A 92 6.91 20.24 -7.22
N MET A 93 5.64 19.99 -7.55
CA MET A 93 4.75 21.02 -8.16
C MET A 93 4.19 22.01 -7.14
N ILE A 94 4.28 21.73 -5.85
CA ILE A 94 3.74 22.54 -4.77
C ILE A 94 4.85 23.00 -3.83
N SER A 95 4.85 24.27 -3.43
CA SER A 95 5.76 24.82 -2.45
C SER A 95 5.06 25.03 -1.09
N SER A 96 5.85 25.24 -0.04
CA SER A 96 5.30 25.66 1.26
C SER A 96 4.56 27.00 1.16
N GLY A 97 5.01 27.89 0.28
CA GLY A 97 4.34 29.18 0.03
C GLY A 97 2.94 29.02 -0.58
N ASP A 98 2.73 28.04 -1.46
CA ASP A 98 1.40 27.76 -2.04
C ASP A 98 0.41 27.27 -0.97
N VAL A 99 0.89 26.38 -0.08
CA VAL A 99 0.10 25.85 1.03
C VAL A 99 -0.25 26.96 2.02
N GLU A 100 0.71 27.83 2.31
CA GLU A 100 0.52 28.98 3.21
C GLU A 100 -0.50 29.97 2.63
N ALA A 101 -0.40 30.28 1.35
CA ALA A 101 -1.36 31.16 0.67
C ALA A 101 -2.80 30.62 0.74
N GLU A 102 -2.97 29.32 0.52
CA GLU A 102 -4.28 28.69 0.65
C GLU A 102 -4.77 28.64 2.10
N ALA A 103 -3.86 28.40 3.06
CA ALA A 103 -4.19 28.43 4.48
C ALA A 103 -4.67 29.81 4.92
N GLN A 104 -4.01 30.88 4.48
CA GLN A 104 -4.45 32.24 4.73
C GLN A 104 -5.80 32.55 4.10
N LYS A 105 -6.04 32.09 2.86
CA LYS A 105 -7.32 32.25 2.20
C LYS A 105 -8.45 31.59 2.99
N ILE A 106 -8.26 30.34 3.41
CA ILE A 106 -9.23 29.58 4.23
C ILE A 106 -9.51 30.34 5.54
N TYR A 107 -8.44 30.85 6.17
CA TYR A 107 -8.55 31.65 7.40
C TYR A 107 -9.39 32.91 7.18
N GLU A 108 -9.09 33.71 6.17
CA GLU A 108 -9.80 34.97 5.91
C GLU A 108 -11.27 34.72 5.55
N GLU A 109 -11.58 33.66 4.78
CA GLU A 109 -12.96 33.26 4.49
C GLU A 109 -13.74 32.87 5.76
N ALA A 110 -13.11 32.09 6.66
CA ALA A 110 -13.69 31.70 7.94
C ALA A 110 -13.91 32.93 8.85
N LYS A 111 -12.89 33.76 8.97
CA LYS A 111 -12.93 35.00 9.74
C LYS A 111 -14.05 35.94 9.26
N GLN A 112 -14.12 36.17 7.95
CA GLN A 112 -15.16 37.01 7.37
C GLN A 112 -16.58 36.50 7.66
N ARG A 113 -16.76 35.18 7.56
CA ARG A 113 -18.06 34.52 7.84
C ARG A 113 -18.47 34.73 9.29
N VAL A 114 -17.54 34.49 10.23
CA VAL A 114 -17.78 34.65 11.66
C VAL A 114 -17.97 36.12 12.04
N SER A 115 -17.13 37.04 11.54
CA SER A 115 -17.26 38.49 11.80
C SER A 115 -18.60 39.06 11.31
N LYS A 116 -19.01 38.66 10.10
CA LYS A 116 -20.33 39.07 9.55
C LYS A 116 -21.52 38.59 10.39
N SER A 117 -21.38 37.49 11.11
CA SER A 117 -22.40 36.95 12.03
C SER A 117 -22.31 37.52 13.46
N GLY A 118 -21.44 38.48 13.72
CA GLY A 118 -21.28 39.16 15.01
C GLY A 118 -20.08 38.68 15.83
N GLY A 119 -19.16 37.97 15.19
CA GLY A 119 -17.91 37.49 15.84
C GLY A 119 -18.15 36.25 16.71
N MET A 120 -17.38 36.16 17.79
CA MET A 120 -17.41 35.05 18.74
C MET A 120 -17.69 35.56 20.15
N VAL A 121 -18.42 34.79 20.92
CA VAL A 121 -18.69 35.03 22.35
C VAL A 121 -18.19 33.86 23.17
N HIS A 122 -17.77 34.15 24.39
CA HIS A 122 -17.38 33.16 25.40
C HIS A 122 -18.39 33.19 26.54
N PRO A 123 -19.47 32.40 26.46
CA PRO A 123 -20.47 32.33 27.52
C PRO A 123 -20.16 31.22 28.52
N ALA A 124 -20.59 31.47 29.76
CA ALA A 124 -20.83 30.43 30.74
C ALA A 124 -22.33 30.36 30.99
N HIS A 125 -22.87 29.16 31.28
CA HIS A 125 -24.30 29.03 31.54
C HIS A 125 -24.65 28.12 32.73
N ILE A 126 -25.85 28.31 33.21
CA ILE A 126 -26.53 27.43 34.16
C ILE A 126 -27.81 26.94 33.47
N LEU A 127 -27.97 25.64 33.29
CA LEU A 127 -29.16 25.03 32.71
C LEU A 127 -30.03 24.45 33.82
N ILE A 128 -31.30 24.86 33.85
CA ILE A 128 -32.34 24.17 34.59
C ILE A 128 -33.16 23.40 33.57
N ARG A 129 -32.93 22.10 33.50
CA ARG A 129 -33.48 21.22 32.47
C ARG A 129 -34.99 21.17 32.56
N LEU A 130 -35.65 21.18 31.43
CA LEU A 130 -37.05 21.00 31.27
C LEU A 130 -37.37 20.18 30.05
N GLY A 131 -38.14 19.10 30.25
CA GLY A 131 -38.54 18.26 29.13
C GLY A 131 -39.55 18.96 28.22
N GLN A 132 -39.52 18.69 26.94
CA GLN A 132 -40.45 19.31 25.94
C GLN A 132 -41.93 19.04 26.24
N LYS A 133 -42.22 17.94 26.95
CA LYS A 133 -43.61 17.56 27.36
C LYS A 133 -43.86 17.78 28.86
N ALA A 134 -43.10 18.68 29.49
CA ALA A 134 -43.23 18.95 30.94
C ALA A 134 -44.60 19.56 31.25
N SER A 135 -45.17 19.18 32.41
CA SER A 135 -46.42 19.72 32.90
C SER A 135 -46.30 21.24 33.19
N ALA A 136 -47.42 21.94 33.22
CA ALA A 136 -47.43 23.36 33.60
C ALA A 136 -46.83 23.60 35.02
N ALA A 137 -47.03 22.66 35.92
CA ALA A 137 -46.46 22.71 37.27
C ALA A 137 -44.93 22.56 37.26
N ASP A 138 -44.40 21.65 36.42
CA ASP A 138 -42.96 21.47 36.28
C ASP A 138 -42.29 22.68 35.62
N GLN A 139 -42.98 23.25 34.61
CA GLN A 139 -42.53 24.48 33.93
C GLN A 139 -42.43 25.65 34.93
N GLU A 140 -43.42 25.83 35.76
CA GLU A 140 -43.42 26.89 36.76
C GLU A 140 -42.35 26.65 37.84
N THR A 141 -42.15 25.38 38.29
CA THR A 141 -41.09 25.02 39.23
C THR A 141 -39.71 25.33 38.65
N ALA A 142 -39.46 24.93 37.44
CA ALA A 142 -38.18 25.22 36.74
C ALA A 142 -37.95 26.72 36.59
N ARG A 143 -38.97 27.45 36.21
CA ARG A 143 -38.97 28.92 36.06
C ARG A 143 -38.62 29.61 37.40
N GLN A 144 -39.26 29.22 38.49
CA GLN A 144 -39.02 29.76 39.82
C GLN A 144 -37.61 29.45 40.30
N LYS A 145 -37.11 28.23 40.08
CA LYS A 145 -35.72 27.82 40.39
C LYS A 145 -34.72 28.69 39.61
N ALA A 146 -34.90 28.82 38.30
CA ALA A 146 -34.03 29.67 37.49
C ALA A 146 -34.04 31.13 37.92
N GLN A 147 -35.27 31.68 38.25
CA GLN A 147 -35.43 33.03 38.73
C GLN A 147 -34.74 33.26 40.07
N SER A 148 -34.85 32.30 41.02
CA SER A 148 -34.19 32.41 42.31
C SER A 148 -32.65 32.39 42.19
N ILE A 149 -32.10 31.55 41.31
CA ILE A 149 -30.68 31.51 40.99
C ILE A 149 -30.24 32.85 40.40
N TYR A 150 -30.96 33.39 39.40
CA TYR A 150 -30.67 34.65 38.79
C TYR A 150 -30.65 35.81 39.83
N GLN A 151 -31.62 35.88 40.71
CA GLN A 151 -31.67 36.88 41.78
C GLN A 151 -30.46 36.80 42.72
N ALA A 152 -30.06 35.57 43.08
CA ALA A 152 -28.86 35.38 43.92
C ALA A 152 -27.56 35.83 43.21
N LEU A 153 -27.48 35.56 41.87
CA LEU A 153 -26.35 35.98 41.08
C LEU A 153 -26.29 37.51 40.93
N CYS A 154 -27.46 38.20 40.79
CA CYS A 154 -27.53 39.65 40.77
C CYS A 154 -27.13 40.29 42.09
N LYS A 155 -27.20 39.57 43.21
CA LYS A 155 -26.71 40.00 44.55
C LYS A 155 -25.22 39.71 44.79
N GLY A 156 -24.49 39.30 43.76
CA GLY A 156 -23.06 39.05 43.84
C GLY A 156 -22.66 37.58 44.06
N GLY A 157 -23.61 36.67 43.84
CA GLY A 157 -23.33 35.21 43.95
C GLY A 157 -22.26 34.75 42.94
N ASP A 158 -21.43 33.77 43.34
CA ASP A 158 -20.41 33.17 42.49
C ASP A 158 -21.07 32.32 41.39
N PHE A 159 -20.99 32.82 40.15
CA PHE A 159 -21.60 32.14 38.98
C PHE A 159 -21.08 30.72 38.81
N ALA A 160 -19.76 30.52 38.93
CA ALA A 160 -19.15 29.20 38.72
C ALA A 160 -19.59 28.21 39.83
N GLY A 161 -19.68 28.69 41.10
CA GLY A 161 -20.22 27.88 42.21
C GLY A 161 -21.68 27.51 42.03
N TYR A 162 -22.49 28.44 41.54
CA TYR A 162 -23.91 28.15 41.23
C TYR A 162 -24.03 27.20 40.03
N ALA A 163 -23.22 27.32 39.00
CA ALA A 163 -23.21 26.39 37.87
C ALA A 163 -22.87 24.96 38.33
N ARG A 164 -21.80 24.78 39.14
CA ARG A 164 -21.44 23.46 39.68
C ARG A 164 -22.54 22.84 40.54
N LYS A 165 -23.28 23.68 41.27
CA LYS A 165 -24.29 23.23 42.21
C LYS A 165 -25.65 22.94 41.61
N TYR A 166 -26.04 23.74 40.62
CA TYR A 166 -27.43 23.76 40.17
C TYR A 166 -27.63 23.48 38.69
N SER A 167 -26.56 23.52 37.87
CA SER A 167 -26.71 23.29 36.44
C SER A 167 -26.93 21.81 36.12
N ASP A 168 -27.94 21.54 35.33
CA ASP A 168 -28.26 20.22 34.79
C ASP A 168 -27.43 19.87 33.52
N ASP A 169 -26.61 20.81 33.03
CA ASP A 169 -25.60 20.52 32.00
C ASP A 169 -24.29 20.12 32.70
N GLN A 170 -24.15 18.84 32.97
CA GLN A 170 -22.97 18.30 33.67
C GLN A 170 -21.66 18.55 32.91
N GLY A 171 -21.70 18.65 31.56
CA GLY A 171 -20.50 18.87 30.73
C GLY A 171 -19.83 20.22 30.99
N SER A 172 -20.61 21.28 31.20
CA SER A 172 -20.12 22.61 31.53
C SER A 172 -20.13 22.90 33.03
N ALA A 173 -21.06 22.30 33.81
CA ALA A 173 -21.19 22.54 35.24
C ALA A 173 -19.90 22.34 36.01
N VAL A 174 -19.15 21.25 35.73
CA VAL A 174 -17.85 20.93 36.36
C VAL A 174 -16.79 22.01 36.09
N LYS A 175 -16.94 22.73 35.00
CA LYS A 175 -16.08 23.86 34.58
C LYS A 175 -16.67 25.23 34.99
N GLY A 176 -17.64 25.27 35.92
CA GLY A 176 -18.30 26.47 36.35
C GLY A 176 -19.25 27.08 35.31
N GLY A 177 -19.80 26.23 34.44
CA GLY A 177 -20.71 26.62 33.35
C GLY A 177 -20.04 27.03 32.05
N ASP A 178 -18.71 27.02 31.98
CA ASP A 178 -17.93 27.44 30.80
C ASP A 178 -18.17 26.50 29.62
N ILE A 179 -18.61 27.04 28.48
CA ILE A 179 -18.84 26.31 27.22
C ILE A 179 -17.85 26.72 26.11
N SER A 180 -16.80 27.44 26.48
CA SER A 180 -15.77 27.96 25.54
C SER A 180 -16.31 28.99 24.53
N TRP A 181 -15.47 29.36 23.56
CA TRP A 181 -15.82 30.29 22.50
C TRP A 181 -16.75 29.66 21.49
N ILE A 182 -17.86 30.37 21.21
CA ILE A 182 -18.83 29.95 20.18
C ILE A 182 -19.07 31.07 19.17
N SER A 183 -19.38 30.70 17.94
CA SER A 183 -19.94 31.55 16.90
C SER A 183 -21.42 31.20 16.66
N ARG A 184 -22.15 32.04 15.94
CA ARG A 184 -23.54 31.74 15.58
C ARG A 184 -23.64 30.45 14.74
N GLY A 185 -24.66 29.69 15.00
CA GLY A 185 -24.96 28.40 14.35
C GLY A 185 -24.36 27.18 15.10
N GLN A 186 -23.73 27.38 16.27
CA GLN A 186 -23.14 26.31 17.08
C GLN A 186 -24.02 25.85 18.26
N THR A 187 -25.04 26.66 18.62
CA THR A 187 -25.98 26.34 19.68
C THR A 187 -27.42 26.70 19.25
N VAL A 188 -28.40 26.48 20.14
CA VAL A 188 -29.76 26.82 19.82
C VAL A 188 -29.96 28.34 19.73
N LYS A 189 -30.77 28.76 18.77
CA LYS A 189 -30.94 30.17 18.41
C LYS A 189 -31.30 31.07 19.59
N THR A 190 -32.20 30.64 20.49
CA THR A 190 -32.60 31.42 21.67
C THR A 190 -31.40 31.65 22.63
N PHE A 191 -30.53 30.67 22.79
CA PHE A 191 -29.33 30.81 23.59
C PHE A 191 -28.35 31.81 22.93
N GLU A 192 -28.12 31.62 21.61
CA GLU A 192 -27.18 32.50 20.87
C GLU A 192 -27.66 33.95 20.89
N ASP A 193 -28.94 34.20 20.61
CA ASP A 193 -29.48 35.56 20.61
C ASP A 193 -29.28 36.24 21.97
N ALA A 194 -29.49 35.54 23.05
CA ALA A 194 -29.22 36.06 24.38
C ALA A 194 -27.72 36.28 24.62
N ALA A 195 -26.87 35.27 24.38
CA ALA A 195 -25.43 35.37 24.62
C ALA A 195 -24.77 36.51 23.83
N PHE A 196 -25.16 36.69 22.54
CA PHE A 196 -24.60 37.72 21.70
C PHE A 196 -25.11 39.13 22.05
N SER A 197 -26.30 39.26 22.70
CA SER A 197 -26.84 40.56 23.14
C SER A 197 -26.19 41.09 24.40
N LEU A 198 -25.59 40.21 25.25
CA LEU A 198 -24.98 40.61 26.51
C LEU A 198 -23.70 41.43 26.33
N LYS A 199 -23.39 42.31 27.28
CA LYS A 199 -22.05 42.90 27.47
C LYS A 199 -21.18 41.95 28.25
N VAL A 200 -19.88 42.06 28.06
CA VAL A 200 -18.89 41.25 28.82
C VAL A 200 -19.09 41.50 30.34
N GLY A 201 -19.21 40.43 31.11
CA GLY A 201 -19.52 40.44 32.54
C GLY A 201 -21.01 40.42 32.86
N GLU A 202 -21.92 40.68 31.91
CA GLU A 202 -23.36 40.72 32.12
C GLU A 202 -23.94 39.31 32.25
N ILE A 203 -24.99 39.18 33.07
CA ILE A 203 -25.75 37.96 33.30
C ILE A 203 -27.14 38.13 32.72
N SER A 204 -27.61 37.19 31.87
CA SER A 204 -28.95 37.21 31.31
C SER A 204 -30.02 36.94 32.36
N LYS A 205 -31.23 37.47 32.14
CA LYS A 205 -32.41 36.85 32.78
C LYS A 205 -32.55 35.41 32.32
N PRO A 206 -33.28 34.55 33.08
CA PRO A 206 -33.59 33.20 32.64
C PRO A 206 -34.26 33.21 31.29
N ILE A 207 -33.75 32.51 30.30
CA ILE A 207 -34.31 32.35 28.95
C ILE A 207 -34.75 30.91 28.73
N LEU A 208 -35.84 30.66 28.08
CA LEU A 208 -36.36 29.35 27.80
C LEU A 208 -35.88 28.87 26.42
N SER A 209 -35.33 27.69 26.35
CA SER A 209 -35.01 26.94 25.14
C SER A 209 -35.71 25.60 25.13
N GLU A 210 -35.49 24.82 24.06
CA GLU A 210 -35.94 23.41 24.01
C GLU A 210 -35.36 22.49 25.06
N PHE A 211 -34.24 22.89 25.73
CA PHE A 211 -33.57 22.15 26.78
C PHE A 211 -33.97 22.55 28.19
N GLY A 212 -34.61 23.72 28.35
CA GLY A 212 -35.00 24.27 29.64
C GLY A 212 -34.59 25.75 29.77
N TYR A 213 -34.57 26.22 31.02
CA TYR A 213 -34.14 27.59 31.34
C TYR A 213 -32.64 27.71 31.44
N HIS A 214 -32.06 28.65 30.71
CA HIS A 214 -30.67 29.04 30.76
C HIS A 214 -30.50 30.40 31.45
N ILE A 215 -29.50 30.49 32.31
CA ILE A 215 -28.96 31.75 32.84
C ILE A 215 -27.53 31.83 32.24
N ILE A 216 -27.25 32.90 31.49
CA ILE A 216 -26.01 33.04 30.74
C ILE A 216 -25.19 34.18 31.29
N LYS A 217 -23.88 33.97 31.54
CA LYS A 217 -22.91 35.03 31.83
C LYS A 217 -21.96 35.17 30.66
N LEU A 218 -21.78 36.36 30.12
CA LEU A 218 -20.83 36.55 29.05
C LEU A 218 -19.44 36.82 29.61
N MET A 219 -18.50 35.95 29.28
CA MET A 219 -17.13 36.00 29.75
C MET A 219 -16.20 36.83 28.84
N GLY A 220 -16.49 36.86 27.54
CA GLY A 220 -15.68 37.56 26.56
C GLY A 220 -16.32 37.70 25.20
N LYS A 221 -15.84 38.62 24.39
CA LYS A 221 -16.16 38.80 22.96
C LYS A 221 -14.88 38.99 22.17
N LYS A 222 -14.85 38.46 20.93
CA LYS A 222 -13.78 38.72 19.94
C LYS A 222 -14.33 38.56 18.52
N ASP A 223 -13.64 39.12 17.54
CA ASP A 223 -14.04 38.92 16.13
C ASP A 223 -13.77 37.50 15.64
N PHE A 224 -12.55 37.04 15.84
CA PHE A 224 -12.11 35.68 15.48
C PHE A 224 -10.81 35.33 16.24
N TYR A 225 -10.29 34.12 16.00
CA TYR A 225 -8.99 33.68 16.50
C TYR A 225 -7.85 34.33 15.71
N PRO A 226 -6.69 34.63 16.31
CA PRO A 226 -5.47 35.00 15.57
C PRO A 226 -5.04 33.84 14.66
N TYR A 227 -4.52 34.18 13.46
CA TYR A 227 -4.08 33.20 12.48
C TYR A 227 -3.14 32.13 13.05
N ASP A 228 -2.10 32.56 13.77
CA ASP A 228 -1.08 31.67 14.34
C ASP A 228 -1.66 30.63 15.30
N SER A 229 -2.75 30.97 15.99
CA SER A 229 -3.40 30.04 16.93
C SER A 229 -4.22 28.95 16.27
N VAL A 230 -4.61 29.13 15.00
CA VAL A 230 -5.45 28.17 14.23
C VAL A 230 -4.74 27.61 13.00
N LYS A 231 -3.56 28.10 12.68
CA LYS A 231 -2.77 27.68 11.51
C LYS A 231 -2.60 26.17 11.41
N ASN A 232 -2.20 25.51 12.49
CA ASN A 232 -1.99 24.07 12.49
C ASN A 232 -3.30 23.29 12.25
N ASP A 233 -4.44 23.81 12.71
CA ASP A 233 -5.75 23.19 12.44
C ASP A 233 -6.13 23.33 10.98
N ILE A 234 -5.86 24.49 10.39
CA ILE A 234 -6.08 24.75 8.96
C ILE A 234 -5.19 23.86 8.10
N LEU A 235 -3.92 23.69 8.46
CA LEU A 235 -3.02 22.79 7.72
C LEU A 235 -3.50 21.34 7.79
N ARG A 236 -3.95 20.87 8.95
CA ARG A 236 -4.58 19.54 9.09
C ARG A 236 -5.84 19.42 8.25
N PHE A 237 -6.65 20.47 8.18
CA PHE A 237 -7.84 20.51 7.32
C PHE A 237 -7.47 20.43 5.83
N ILE A 238 -6.44 21.16 5.39
CA ILE A 238 -5.90 21.11 4.02
C ILE A 238 -5.51 19.67 3.65
N ASP A 239 -4.79 18.99 4.55
CA ASP A 239 -4.34 17.62 4.34
C ASP A 239 -5.52 16.63 4.32
N ALA A 240 -6.41 16.71 5.30
CA ALA A 240 -7.57 15.83 5.42
C ALA A 240 -8.58 15.98 4.26
N LYS A 241 -8.63 17.14 3.62
CA LYS A 241 -9.52 17.42 2.48
C LYS A 241 -8.85 17.24 1.11
N GLY A 242 -7.60 16.82 1.07
CA GLY A 242 -6.87 16.63 -0.19
C GLY A 242 -6.65 17.93 -0.97
N ILE A 243 -6.63 19.08 -0.28
CA ILE A 243 -6.51 20.40 -0.92
C ILE A 243 -5.15 20.56 -1.60
N ARG A 244 -4.09 19.89 -1.10
CA ARG A 244 -2.77 19.91 -1.78
C ARG A 244 -2.88 19.38 -3.21
N GLU A 245 -3.58 18.28 -3.43
CA GLU A 245 -3.77 17.73 -4.78
C GLU A 245 -4.59 18.67 -5.68
N ARG A 246 -5.56 19.38 -5.12
CA ARG A 246 -6.28 20.43 -5.87
C ARG A 246 -5.33 21.54 -6.32
N ILE A 247 -4.48 22.04 -5.42
CA ILE A 247 -3.49 23.09 -5.75
C ILE A 247 -2.53 22.60 -6.85
N ILE A 248 -2.02 21.37 -6.74
CA ILE A 248 -1.15 20.76 -7.75
C ILE A 248 -1.86 20.73 -9.11
N ASN A 249 -3.10 20.24 -9.14
CA ASN A 249 -3.86 20.15 -10.39
C ASN A 249 -4.15 21.54 -11.01
N GLU A 250 -4.50 22.53 -10.22
CA GLU A 250 -4.70 23.91 -10.68
C GLU A 250 -3.42 24.52 -11.28
N LYS A 251 -2.27 24.23 -10.66
CA LYS A 251 -0.97 24.63 -11.20
C LYS A 251 -0.63 23.92 -12.50
N LEU A 252 -0.83 22.60 -12.57
CA LEU A 252 -0.62 21.83 -13.79
C LEU A 252 -1.47 22.38 -14.94
N ASP A 253 -2.74 22.63 -14.69
CA ASP A 253 -3.64 23.25 -15.69
C ASP A 253 -3.22 24.67 -16.10
N SER A 254 -2.71 25.44 -15.13
CA SER A 254 -2.22 26.79 -15.41
C SER A 254 -0.98 26.77 -16.31
N ILE A 255 -0.02 25.87 -16.03
CA ILE A 255 1.20 25.72 -16.82
C ILE A 255 0.87 25.15 -18.21
N ALA A 256 0.02 24.11 -18.29
CA ALA A 256 -0.38 23.52 -19.59
C ALA A 256 -0.97 24.54 -20.54
N ARG A 257 -1.74 25.51 -20.04
CA ARG A 257 -2.29 26.61 -20.85
C ARG A 257 -1.25 27.59 -21.40
N THR A 258 -0.05 27.64 -20.82
CA THR A 258 1.06 28.47 -21.31
C THR A 258 1.93 27.76 -22.35
N LEU A 259 1.77 26.46 -22.51
CA LEU A 259 2.51 25.63 -23.45
C LEU A 259 1.80 25.62 -24.83
N PRO A 260 2.46 25.09 -25.89
CA PRO A 260 1.86 24.97 -27.22
C PRO A 260 0.52 24.23 -27.19
N ALA A 261 -0.36 24.56 -28.15
CA ALA A 261 -1.67 23.94 -28.27
C ALA A 261 -1.57 22.40 -28.32
N GLY A 262 -2.41 21.74 -27.52
CA GLY A 262 -2.41 20.28 -27.36
C GLY A 262 -1.61 19.77 -26.16
N SER A 263 -0.90 20.64 -25.44
CA SER A 263 -0.26 20.27 -24.18
C SER A 263 -1.30 20.06 -23.06
N ASP A 264 -1.04 19.07 -22.25
CA ASP A 264 -1.89 18.68 -21.10
C ASP A 264 -1.06 18.57 -19.82
N ARG A 265 -1.67 18.08 -18.75
CA ARG A 265 -0.99 17.85 -17.47
C ARG A 265 0.17 16.85 -17.59
N GLU A 266 0.02 15.84 -18.46
CA GLU A 266 1.06 14.83 -18.70
C GLU A 266 2.31 15.48 -19.28
N THR A 267 2.13 16.37 -20.29
CA THR A 267 3.22 17.15 -20.86
C THR A 267 3.98 17.98 -19.82
N VAL A 268 3.26 18.61 -18.89
CA VAL A 268 3.87 19.41 -17.80
C VAL A 268 4.65 18.50 -16.84
N LEU A 269 4.10 17.34 -16.50
CA LEU A 269 4.75 16.39 -15.59
C LEU A 269 6.00 15.78 -16.22
N ASP A 270 5.99 15.48 -17.53
CA ASP A 270 7.17 14.99 -18.27
C ASP A 270 8.29 16.03 -18.30
N GLN A 271 7.94 17.30 -18.56
CA GLN A 271 8.92 18.40 -18.51
C GLN A 271 9.51 18.55 -17.12
N LYS A 272 8.67 18.49 -16.08
CA LYS A 272 9.11 18.58 -14.68
C LYS A 272 9.97 17.39 -14.27
N ALA A 273 9.62 16.18 -14.68
CA ALA A 273 10.43 14.98 -14.49
C ALA A 273 11.83 15.12 -15.09
N SER A 274 11.89 15.65 -16.32
CA SER A 274 13.15 15.91 -17.03
C SER A 274 13.99 16.97 -16.31
N GLU A 275 13.38 18.07 -15.87
CA GLU A 275 14.03 19.14 -15.09
C GLU A 275 14.64 18.59 -13.80
N LEU A 276 13.83 17.87 -13.00
CA LEU A 276 14.28 17.30 -11.72
C LEU A 276 15.40 16.29 -11.93
N SER A 277 15.28 15.42 -12.94
CA SER A 277 16.29 14.41 -13.27
C SER A 277 17.61 15.01 -13.76
N ALA A 278 17.59 16.20 -14.33
CA ALA A 278 18.81 16.92 -14.73
C ALA A 278 19.61 17.43 -13.53
N HIS A 279 18.92 17.71 -12.41
CA HIS A 279 19.55 18.25 -11.20
C HIS A 279 19.74 17.20 -10.09
N ASP A 280 18.99 16.09 -10.12
CA ASP A 280 19.07 14.99 -9.15
C ASP A 280 19.35 13.67 -9.86
N LYS A 281 20.62 13.23 -9.81
CA LYS A 281 21.05 11.94 -10.38
C LYS A 281 20.35 10.75 -9.71
N ASN A 282 20.05 10.82 -8.42
CA ASN A 282 19.36 9.72 -7.72
C ASN A 282 17.94 9.56 -8.24
N LEU A 283 17.22 10.66 -8.40
CA LEU A 283 15.88 10.62 -8.98
C LEU A 283 15.92 10.11 -10.43
N LYS A 284 16.89 10.57 -11.23
CA LYS A 284 17.09 10.09 -12.60
C LYS A 284 17.21 8.57 -12.67
N TYR A 285 18.13 8.01 -11.87
CA TYR A 285 18.38 6.56 -11.91
C TYR A 285 17.27 5.76 -11.25
N LEU A 286 16.61 6.32 -10.23
CA LEU A 286 15.42 5.70 -9.63
C LEU A 286 14.29 5.55 -10.65
N MET A 287 14.00 6.59 -11.44
CA MET A 287 12.97 6.53 -12.47
C MET A 287 13.36 5.60 -13.62
N GLN A 288 14.63 5.63 -14.05
CA GLN A 288 15.14 4.72 -15.06
C GLN A 288 15.08 3.26 -14.61
N GLU A 289 15.48 2.98 -13.38
CA GLU A 289 15.42 1.62 -12.81
C GLU A 289 13.98 1.09 -12.75
N TYR A 290 13.03 1.95 -12.40
CA TYR A 290 11.62 1.56 -12.39
C TYR A 290 11.09 1.27 -13.79
N HIS A 291 11.38 2.15 -14.74
CA HIS A 291 11.08 1.97 -16.17
C HIS A 291 11.65 0.66 -16.71
N ASP A 292 12.95 0.47 -16.53
CA ASP A 292 13.66 -0.71 -17.01
C ASP A 292 13.20 -1.99 -16.27
N GLY A 293 12.83 -1.86 -14.98
CA GLY A 293 12.28 -2.95 -14.16
C GLY A 293 10.93 -3.47 -14.67
N LEU A 294 10.05 -2.57 -15.08
CA LEU A 294 8.77 -2.95 -15.71
C LEU A 294 8.99 -3.70 -17.02
N LEU A 295 9.91 -3.19 -17.86
CA LEU A 295 10.30 -3.85 -19.11
C LEU A 295 10.88 -5.23 -18.87
N LEU A 296 11.81 -5.33 -17.92
CA LEU A 296 12.46 -6.59 -17.52
C LEU A 296 11.47 -7.63 -17.03
N TYR A 297 10.53 -7.21 -16.16
CA TYR A 297 9.49 -8.09 -15.63
C TYR A 297 8.65 -8.68 -16.77
N GLU A 298 8.09 -7.82 -17.61
CA GLU A 298 7.17 -8.22 -18.67
C GLU A 298 7.84 -9.12 -19.72
N ILE A 299 9.05 -8.76 -20.16
CA ILE A 299 9.77 -9.58 -21.13
C ILE A 299 10.22 -10.93 -20.56
N SER A 300 10.66 -10.95 -19.28
CA SER A 300 11.04 -12.18 -18.61
C SER A 300 9.83 -13.10 -18.40
N ASN A 301 8.68 -12.53 -18.07
CA ASN A 301 7.43 -13.27 -17.99
C ASN A 301 7.09 -13.97 -19.31
N ARG A 302 7.10 -13.23 -20.43
CA ARG A 302 6.79 -13.77 -21.77
C ARG A 302 7.81 -14.78 -22.25
N MET A 303 9.10 -14.53 -22.02
CA MET A 303 10.17 -15.35 -22.60
C MET A 303 10.52 -16.57 -21.78
N VAL A 304 10.30 -16.51 -20.48
CA VAL A 304 10.78 -17.53 -19.53
C VAL A 304 9.65 -18.08 -18.64
N TRP A 305 9.00 -17.25 -17.82
CA TRP A 305 8.17 -17.74 -16.73
C TRP A 305 6.86 -18.37 -17.21
N GLU A 306 6.15 -17.70 -18.12
CA GLU A 306 4.90 -18.27 -18.70
C GLU A 306 5.18 -19.54 -19.49
N LYS A 307 6.28 -19.58 -20.26
CA LYS A 307 6.67 -20.79 -20.98
C LYS A 307 7.01 -21.92 -20.02
N ALA A 308 7.81 -21.63 -18.99
CA ALA A 308 8.17 -22.64 -18.00
C ALA A 308 6.96 -23.19 -17.24
N ALA A 309 5.99 -22.33 -16.92
CA ALA A 309 4.80 -22.69 -16.14
C ALA A 309 3.73 -23.43 -16.93
N ASN A 310 3.55 -23.10 -18.21
CA ASN A 310 2.38 -23.52 -18.99
C ASN A 310 2.69 -24.58 -20.06
N ASP A 311 3.94 -24.77 -20.47
CA ASP A 311 4.32 -25.77 -21.47
C ASP A 311 4.54 -27.15 -20.84
N GLU A 312 3.44 -27.85 -20.58
CA GLU A 312 3.49 -29.20 -19.97
C GLU A 312 4.27 -30.20 -20.81
N GLN A 313 4.24 -30.08 -22.15
CA GLN A 313 4.98 -30.96 -23.04
C GLN A 313 6.50 -30.75 -22.90
N ALA A 314 6.93 -29.52 -22.86
CA ALA A 314 8.33 -29.16 -22.63
C ALA A 314 8.80 -29.54 -21.22
N GLN A 315 7.98 -29.36 -20.18
CA GLN A 315 8.26 -29.81 -18.81
C GLN A 315 8.46 -31.33 -18.78
N ALA A 316 7.60 -32.10 -19.42
CA ALA A 316 7.72 -33.56 -19.50
C ALA A 316 8.98 -33.99 -20.25
N ALA A 317 9.31 -33.33 -21.36
CA ALA A 317 10.53 -33.59 -22.15
C ALA A 317 11.79 -33.24 -21.34
N TYR A 318 11.79 -32.08 -20.65
CA TYR A 318 12.87 -31.65 -19.76
C TYR A 318 13.12 -32.69 -18.64
N PHE A 319 12.05 -33.13 -17.97
CA PHE A 319 12.10 -34.15 -16.94
C PHE A 319 12.68 -35.46 -17.49
N ALA A 320 12.22 -35.94 -18.64
CA ALA A 320 12.69 -37.19 -19.24
C ALA A 320 14.22 -37.16 -19.48
N LYS A 321 14.73 -36.04 -20.02
CA LYS A 321 16.14 -35.82 -20.28
C LYS A 321 16.97 -35.75 -18.99
N ASN A 322 16.41 -35.14 -17.94
CA ASN A 322 17.10 -34.82 -16.68
C ASN A 322 16.68 -35.73 -15.51
N LYS A 323 16.01 -36.85 -15.77
CA LYS A 323 15.38 -37.70 -14.76
C LYS A 323 16.30 -38.12 -13.62
N LYS A 324 17.61 -38.27 -13.87
CA LYS A 324 18.61 -38.63 -12.86
C LYS A 324 18.76 -37.55 -11.78
N LYS A 325 18.52 -36.28 -12.10
CA LYS A 325 18.59 -35.14 -11.18
C LYS A 325 17.53 -35.22 -10.06
N TYR A 326 16.38 -35.87 -10.34
CA TYR A 326 15.22 -35.95 -9.44
C TYR A 326 15.18 -37.23 -8.60
N ARG A 327 16.29 -37.93 -8.41
CA ARG A 327 16.33 -39.11 -7.56
C ARG A 327 16.13 -38.73 -6.11
N TRP A 328 15.43 -39.61 -5.37
CA TRP A 328 15.19 -39.46 -3.94
C TRP A 328 16.15 -40.39 -3.14
N GLU A 329 16.60 -39.93 -2.01
CA GLU A 329 17.40 -40.73 -1.09
C GLU A 329 16.58 -41.86 -0.46
N HIS A 330 15.30 -41.54 -0.16
CA HIS A 330 14.36 -42.45 0.48
C HIS A 330 13.11 -42.67 -0.35
N PRO A 331 12.48 -43.89 -0.26
CA PRO A 331 11.22 -44.16 -0.91
C PRO A 331 10.13 -43.20 -0.48
N ARG A 332 9.18 -42.87 -1.40
CA ARG A 332 8.00 -42.06 -1.13
C ARG A 332 6.74 -42.81 -1.52
N PHE A 333 5.65 -42.54 -0.83
CA PHE A 333 4.35 -43.07 -1.16
C PHE A 333 3.57 -42.04 -2.00
N LYS A 334 3.23 -42.36 -3.23
CA LYS A 334 2.34 -41.59 -4.09
C LYS A 334 0.94 -42.16 -3.97
N GLY A 335 0.00 -41.40 -3.43
CA GLY A 335 -1.36 -41.88 -3.19
C GLY A 335 -2.19 -40.94 -2.34
N ILE A 336 -3.22 -41.49 -1.74
CA ILE A 336 -4.10 -40.84 -0.81
C ILE A 336 -4.03 -41.45 0.59
N ALA A 337 -4.08 -40.61 1.62
CA ALA A 337 -4.49 -40.97 2.96
C ALA A 337 -5.93 -40.45 3.13
N TYR A 338 -6.82 -41.25 3.70
CA TYR A 338 -8.20 -40.83 3.84
C TYR A 338 -8.88 -41.41 5.07
N HIS A 339 -9.92 -40.69 5.49
CA HIS A 339 -10.77 -41.01 6.62
C HIS A 339 -12.21 -41.11 6.17
N THR A 340 -12.93 -42.17 6.61
CA THR A 340 -14.32 -42.37 6.22
C THR A 340 -15.25 -42.46 7.43
N LYS A 341 -16.51 -42.05 7.25
CA LYS A 341 -17.55 -42.22 8.27
C LYS A 341 -17.98 -43.66 8.37
N ASP A 342 -18.08 -44.35 7.22
CA ASP A 342 -18.56 -45.71 7.10
C ASP A 342 -17.47 -46.67 6.62
N ALA A 343 -17.42 -47.87 7.18
CA ALA A 343 -16.48 -48.94 6.77
C ALA A 343 -16.60 -49.30 5.28
N ALA A 344 -17.82 -49.28 4.72
CA ALA A 344 -18.06 -49.57 3.32
C ALA A 344 -17.39 -48.57 2.37
N ASP A 345 -17.25 -47.34 2.78
CA ASP A 345 -16.61 -46.28 1.98
C ASP A 345 -15.11 -46.49 1.83
N VAL A 346 -14.46 -47.23 2.73
CA VAL A 346 -13.02 -47.58 2.60
C VAL A 346 -12.77 -48.36 1.30
N ALA A 347 -13.57 -49.37 1.01
CA ALA A 347 -13.44 -50.16 -0.21
C ALA A 347 -13.97 -49.40 -1.45
N ALA A 348 -15.02 -48.60 -1.26
CA ALA A 348 -15.62 -47.80 -2.34
C ALA A 348 -14.67 -46.71 -2.87
N VAL A 349 -13.88 -46.02 -1.99
CA VAL A 349 -12.84 -45.05 -2.35
C VAL A 349 -11.78 -45.76 -3.23
N LYS A 350 -11.22 -46.88 -2.79
CA LYS A 350 -10.23 -47.66 -3.58
C LYS A 350 -10.75 -48.01 -4.95
N LYS A 351 -12.00 -48.48 -5.03
CA LYS A 351 -12.66 -48.88 -6.32
C LYS A 351 -12.86 -47.65 -7.23
N CYS A 352 -13.15 -46.48 -6.66
CA CYS A 352 -13.37 -45.24 -7.40
C CYS A 352 -12.13 -44.78 -8.17
N VAL A 353 -10.95 -44.85 -7.55
CA VAL A 353 -9.71 -44.33 -8.12
C VAL A 353 -8.83 -45.39 -8.79
N LYS A 354 -9.09 -46.67 -8.58
CA LYS A 354 -8.28 -47.76 -9.16
C LYS A 354 -8.31 -47.68 -10.69
N GLY A 355 -7.11 -47.67 -11.30
CA GLY A 355 -6.95 -47.61 -12.76
C GLY A 355 -7.19 -46.23 -13.39
N LYS A 356 -7.45 -45.20 -12.57
CA LYS A 356 -7.57 -43.81 -13.04
C LYS A 356 -6.24 -43.06 -12.89
N PRO A 357 -5.97 -42.05 -13.73
CA PRO A 357 -4.82 -41.18 -13.57
C PRO A 357 -4.87 -40.51 -12.18
N PHE A 358 -3.71 -40.39 -11.55
CA PHE A 358 -3.60 -39.79 -10.20
C PHE A 358 -4.16 -38.37 -10.14
N SER A 359 -3.93 -37.57 -11.16
CA SER A 359 -4.46 -36.19 -11.28
C SER A 359 -5.99 -36.08 -11.29
N GLN A 360 -6.71 -37.17 -11.49
CA GLN A 360 -8.18 -37.20 -11.51
C GLN A 360 -8.79 -37.68 -10.17
N TRP A 361 -7.97 -38.18 -9.24
CA TRP A 361 -8.46 -38.82 -8.04
C TRP A 361 -9.24 -37.86 -7.13
N ALA A 362 -8.71 -36.68 -6.87
CA ALA A 362 -9.36 -35.68 -6.02
C ALA A 362 -10.78 -35.33 -6.53
N GLU A 363 -10.90 -35.05 -7.83
CA GLU A 363 -12.19 -34.69 -8.44
C GLU A 363 -13.19 -35.88 -8.47
N LEU A 364 -12.72 -37.07 -8.79
CA LEU A 364 -13.55 -38.26 -8.76
C LEU A 364 -14.11 -38.57 -7.35
N LEU A 365 -13.25 -38.39 -6.33
CA LEU A 365 -13.65 -38.59 -4.93
C LEU A 365 -14.60 -37.51 -4.47
N ARG A 366 -14.32 -36.25 -4.80
CA ARG A 366 -15.20 -35.13 -4.49
C ARG A 366 -16.61 -35.34 -5.05
N ARG A 367 -16.72 -35.69 -6.36
CA ARG A 367 -18.01 -35.92 -7.02
C ARG A 367 -18.77 -37.08 -6.44
N LYS A 368 -18.08 -38.16 -6.07
CA LYS A 368 -18.76 -39.40 -5.63
C LYS A 368 -19.14 -39.42 -4.17
N PHE A 369 -18.33 -38.78 -3.29
CA PHE A 369 -18.50 -38.94 -1.84
C PHE A 369 -18.83 -37.63 -1.13
N ASN A 370 -18.56 -36.48 -1.76
CA ASN A 370 -18.68 -35.16 -1.14
C ASN A 370 -19.40 -34.15 -2.05
N ALA A 371 -20.27 -34.65 -2.99
CA ALA A 371 -21.01 -33.78 -3.91
C ALA A 371 -22.10 -32.96 -3.23
N ASP A 372 -22.75 -33.59 -2.24
CA ASP A 372 -23.78 -32.96 -1.42
C ASP A 372 -23.15 -32.26 -0.23
N SER A 373 -23.89 -31.48 0.52
CA SER A 373 -23.41 -30.73 1.69
C SER A 373 -22.79 -31.59 2.79
N VAL A 374 -22.79 -32.92 2.64
CA VAL A 374 -22.24 -33.89 3.58
C VAL A 374 -20.90 -34.41 3.12
N VAL A 375 -19.82 -34.09 3.86
CA VAL A 375 -18.51 -34.68 3.64
C VAL A 375 -18.49 -36.08 4.23
N ARG A 376 -18.48 -37.10 3.37
CA ARG A 376 -18.43 -38.53 3.75
C ARG A 376 -17.02 -39.05 3.92
N VAL A 377 -16.09 -38.51 3.11
CA VAL A 377 -14.69 -38.92 3.07
C VAL A 377 -13.78 -37.69 3.13
N GLN A 378 -12.84 -37.68 4.06
CA GLN A 378 -11.75 -36.71 4.08
C GLN A 378 -10.55 -37.34 3.42
N VAL A 379 -9.89 -36.61 2.49
CA VAL A 379 -8.81 -37.14 1.66
C VAL A 379 -7.66 -36.17 1.62
N GLU A 380 -6.47 -36.68 1.85
CA GLU A 380 -5.21 -35.98 1.56
C GLU A 380 -4.49 -36.73 0.44
N GLU A 381 -4.27 -36.04 -0.68
CA GLU A 381 -3.59 -36.55 -1.86
C GLU A 381 -2.17 -36.01 -1.92
N GLY A 382 -1.19 -36.89 -2.17
CA GLY A 382 0.20 -36.40 -2.21
C GLY A 382 1.25 -37.47 -2.51
N ILE A 383 2.49 -37.01 -2.39
CA ILE A 383 3.69 -37.86 -2.45
C ILE A 383 4.41 -37.68 -1.10
N PHE A 384 4.20 -38.63 -0.22
CA PHE A 384 4.62 -38.59 1.16
C PHE A 384 5.96 -39.32 1.35
N LYS A 385 6.90 -38.72 2.03
CA LYS A 385 8.05 -39.42 2.64
C LYS A 385 7.71 -39.85 4.06
N LYS A 386 8.52 -40.70 4.65
CA LYS A 386 8.41 -41.06 6.05
C LYS A 386 8.52 -39.82 6.94
N GLY A 387 7.56 -39.63 7.82
CA GLY A 387 7.44 -38.47 8.71
C GLY A 387 6.48 -37.37 8.22
N ASP A 388 5.96 -37.45 6.98
CA ASP A 388 5.08 -36.41 6.45
C ASP A 388 3.61 -36.57 6.89
N HIS A 389 3.13 -37.82 7.10
CA HIS A 389 1.72 -38.05 7.39
C HIS A 389 1.52 -39.29 8.29
N PRO A 390 0.93 -39.16 9.48
CA PRO A 390 0.84 -40.26 10.47
C PRO A 390 0.13 -41.52 9.94
N VAL A 391 -0.94 -41.39 9.15
CA VAL A 391 -1.67 -42.51 8.57
C VAL A 391 -0.80 -43.25 7.54
N VAL A 392 -0.06 -42.53 6.69
CA VAL A 392 0.87 -43.11 5.73
C VAL A 392 2.04 -43.79 6.45
N ASP A 393 2.58 -43.14 7.47
CA ASP A 393 3.66 -43.68 8.28
C ASP A 393 3.28 -45.02 8.92
N SER A 394 2.10 -45.05 9.53
CA SER A 394 1.59 -46.26 10.18
C SER A 394 1.23 -47.34 9.16
N LEU A 395 0.38 -47.02 8.14
CA LEU A 395 -0.20 -48.03 7.28
C LEU A 395 0.72 -48.47 6.11
N VAL A 396 1.57 -47.57 5.61
CA VAL A 396 2.45 -47.83 4.45
C VAL A 396 3.87 -48.10 4.88
N PHE A 397 4.48 -47.17 5.67
CA PHE A 397 5.89 -47.31 6.09
C PHE A 397 6.07 -48.19 7.33
N LYS A 398 4.96 -48.64 7.96
CA LYS A 398 4.96 -49.53 9.12
C LYS A 398 5.79 -49.00 10.30
N THR A 399 5.67 -47.72 10.57
CA THR A 399 6.30 -47.10 11.75
C THR A 399 5.36 -47.18 12.97
N SER A 400 5.88 -46.82 14.12
CA SER A 400 5.14 -46.68 15.37
C SER A 400 4.37 -45.33 15.47
N ALA A 401 4.15 -44.62 14.35
CA ALA A 401 3.46 -43.36 14.33
C ALA A 401 2.03 -43.48 14.93
N LYS A 402 1.72 -42.63 15.89
CA LYS A 402 0.38 -42.59 16.51
C LYS A 402 -0.54 -41.84 15.57
N VAL A 403 -1.59 -42.51 15.10
CA VAL A 403 -2.64 -41.91 14.31
C VAL A 403 -3.73 -41.39 15.24
N GLU A 404 -3.94 -40.09 15.25
CA GLU A 404 -5.05 -39.49 15.99
C GLU A 404 -6.36 -39.73 15.25
N LYS A 405 -7.39 -40.11 15.98
CA LYS A 405 -8.72 -40.34 15.43
C LYS A 405 -9.37 -39.02 15.02
N VAL A 406 -9.76 -38.93 13.76
CA VAL A 406 -10.54 -37.77 13.27
C VAL A 406 -11.99 -37.89 13.75
N LYS A 407 -12.47 -36.88 14.48
CA LYS A 407 -13.83 -36.88 15.03
C LYS A 407 -14.88 -37.07 13.92
N GLY A 408 -15.69 -38.12 14.07
CA GLY A 408 -16.73 -38.45 13.09
C GLY A 408 -16.25 -39.27 11.89
N TYR A 409 -14.94 -39.66 11.83
CA TYR A 409 -14.36 -40.48 10.76
C TYR A 409 -13.48 -41.61 11.35
N PRO A 410 -14.10 -42.69 11.86
CA PRO A 410 -13.37 -43.69 12.64
C PRO A 410 -12.46 -44.61 11.82
N TYR A 411 -12.56 -44.59 10.50
CA TYR A 411 -11.83 -45.54 9.62
C TYR A 411 -10.75 -44.81 8.82
N ASP A 412 -9.48 -45.14 9.08
CA ASP A 412 -8.28 -44.62 8.42
C ASP A 412 -7.80 -45.61 7.35
N ALA A 413 -7.48 -45.13 6.17
CA ALA A 413 -6.97 -45.97 5.10
C ALA A 413 -6.03 -45.22 4.14
N THR A 414 -5.33 -45.99 3.32
CA THR A 414 -4.48 -45.48 2.25
C THR A 414 -4.70 -46.22 0.97
N PHE A 415 -4.52 -45.57 -0.17
CA PHE A 415 -4.46 -46.21 -1.47
C PHE A 415 -3.43 -45.48 -2.35
N GLY A 416 -2.51 -46.27 -2.97
CA GLY A 416 -1.43 -45.73 -3.77
C GLY A 416 -0.32 -46.74 -4.01
N LYS A 417 0.86 -46.24 -4.31
CA LYS A 417 2.06 -47.06 -4.56
C LYS A 417 3.33 -46.41 -3.98
N ILE A 418 4.29 -47.24 -3.58
CA ILE A 418 5.61 -46.80 -3.19
C ILE A 418 6.48 -46.56 -4.42
N LEU A 419 7.07 -45.38 -4.53
CA LEU A 419 8.08 -45.00 -5.50
C LEU A 419 9.46 -45.13 -4.83
N LYS A 420 10.21 -46.17 -5.22
CA LYS A 420 11.46 -46.57 -4.50
C LYS A 420 12.67 -45.70 -4.78
N LYS A 421 12.82 -45.18 -6.00
CA LYS A 421 14.06 -44.53 -6.46
C LYS A 421 13.91 -43.09 -6.94
N GLY A 422 12.71 -42.62 -7.05
CA GLY A 422 12.41 -41.26 -7.56
C GLY A 422 11.08 -41.18 -8.30
N PRO A 423 10.76 -39.99 -8.83
CA PRO A 423 9.52 -39.72 -9.55
C PRO A 423 9.42 -40.57 -10.83
N LYS A 424 8.18 -40.93 -11.20
CA LYS A 424 7.89 -41.67 -12.44
C LYS A 424 7.57 -40.71 -13.60
N GLU A 425 6.94 -39.61 -13.30
CA GLU A 425 6.50 -38.59 -14.23
C GLU A 425 6.84 -37.18 -13.68
N TYR A 426 6.86 -36.17 -14.55
CA TYR A 426 7.24 -34.81 -14.14
C TYR A 426 6.29 -34.21 -13.10
N THR A 427 5.00 -34.61 -13.14
CA THR A 427 3.99 -34.16 -12.19
C THR A 427 4.30 -34.55 -10.73
N ASP A 428 5.10 -35.62 -10.54
CA ASP A 428 5.53 -36.04 -9.20
C ASP A 428 6.47 -35.02 -8.52
N VAL A 429 7.09 -34.14 -9.32
CA VAL A 429 8.06 -33.12 -8.90
C VAL A 429 7.87 -31.82 -9.71
N LYS A 430 6.63 -31.51 -10.10
CA LYS A 430 6.30 -30.45 -11.05
C LYS A 430 6.96 -29.12 -10.70
N ALA A 431 6.92 -28.70 -9.44
CA ALA A 431 7.53 -27.45 -9.02
C ALA A 431 9.03 -27.38 -9.26
N TRP A 432 9.75 -28.47 -8.99
CA TRP A 432 11.19 -28.56 -9.24
C TRP A 432 11.54 -28.58 -10.71
N VAL A 433 10.72 -29.28 -11.52
CA VAL A 433 10.91 -29.32 -12.98
C VAL A 433 10.67 -27.95 -13.58
N ILE A 434 9.63 -27.23 -13.15
CA ILE A 434 9.37 -25.85 -13.61
C ILE A 434 10.54 -24.94 -13.28
N ALA A 435 11.03 -24.95 -12.04
CA ALA A 435 12.14 -24.12 -11.61
C ALA A 435 13.42 -24.40 -12.43
N ASP A 436 13.78 -25.67 -12.56
CA ASP A 436 14.95 -26.08 -13.34
C ASP A 436 14.82 -25.78 -14.84
N TYR A 437 13.62 -25.92 -15.40
CA TYR A 437 13.35 -25.59 -16.80
C TYR A 437 13.35 -24.09 -17.03
N GLN A 438 12.84 -23.33 -16.08
CA GLN A 438 12.94 -21.87 -16.06
C GLN A 438 14.42 -21.41 -16.11
N ASP A 439 15.28 -21.99 -15.29
CA ASP A 439 16.72 -21.71 -15.28
C ASP A 439 17.38 -22.03 -16.63
N GLN A 440 16.96 -23.12 -17.28
CA GLN A 440 17.46 -23.45 -18.63
C GLN A 440 17.02 -22.43 -19.66
N LEU A 441 15.70 -22.09 -19.70
CA LEU A 441 15.17 -21.08 -20.64
C LEU A 441 15.86 -19.72 -20.47
N GLU A 442 16.08 -19.31 -19.21
CA GLU A 442 16.78 -18.08 -18.89
C GLU A 442 18.20 -18.06 -19.47
N LYS A 443 18.98 -19.12 -19.27
CA LYS A 443 20.34 -19.25 -19.77
C LYS A 443 20.39 -19.24 -21.32
N GLU A 444 19.49 -19.98 -21.95
CA GLU A 444 19.39 -20.05 -23.41
C GLU A 444 19.00 -18.70 -24.02
N TRP A 445 18.05 -18.01 -23.38
CA TRP A 445 17.62 -16.69 -23.80
C TRP A 445 18.72 -15.66 -23.67
N VAL A 446 19.39 -15.58 -22.51
CA VAL A 446 20.54 -14.68 -22.31
C VAL A 446 21.66 -14.95 -23.33
N ALA A 447 21.97 -16.22 -23.61
CA ALA A 447 22.96 -16.56 -24.62
C ALA A 447 22.57 -16.07 -26.03
N THR A 448 21.26 -16.11 -26.34
CA THR A 448 20.71 -15.58 -27.59
C THR A 448 20.82 -14.05 -27.64
N LEU A 449 20.49 -13.34 -26.55
CA LEU A 449 20.61 -11.89 -26.47
C LEU A 449 22.04 -11.42 -26.60
N ARG A 450 23.00 -12.10 -25.98
CA ARG A 450 24.44 -11.80 -26.09
C ARG A 450 24.99 -11.99 -27.51
N LYS A 451 24.36 -12.82 -28.34
CA LYS A 451 24.66 -12.97 -29.75
C LYS A 451 23.98 -11.90 -30.64
N LYS A 452 22.77 -11.51 -30.27
CA LYS A 452 21.95 -10.55 -31.03
C LYS A 452 22.45 -9.12 -30.86
N TYR A 453 22.80 -8.72 -29.63
CA TYR A 453 23.17 -7.34 -29.33
C TYR A 453 24.67 -7.23 -29.02
N GLN A 454 25.28 -6.19 -29.58
CA GLN A 454 26.68 -5.88 -29.26
C GLN A 454 26.79 -5.17 -27.91
N PHE A 455 27.82 -5.50 -27.15
CA PHE A 455 28.17 -4.78 -25.94
C PHE A 455 29.69 -4.72 -25.78
N VAL A 456 30.18 -3.61 -25.25
CA VAL A 456 31.58 -3.39 -24.92
C VAL A 456 31.69 -2.84 -23.53
N VAL A 457 32.48 -3.47 -22.68
CA VAL A 457 32.81 -2.99 -21.32
C VAL A 457 34.18 -2.36 -21.36
N TYR A 458 34.36 -1.20 -20.75
CA TYR A 458 35.65 -0.47 -20.70
C TYR A 458 36.31 -0.78 -19.33
N PRO A 459 37.31 -1.68 -19.31
CA PRO A 459 37.92 -2.16 -18.05
C PRO A 459 38.59 -1.03 -17.25
N GLU A 460 39.15 -0.04 -17.91
CA GLU A 460 39.79 1.12 -17.30
C GLU A 460 38.78 1.98 -16.49
N VAL A 461 37.56 2.13 -17.00
CA VAL A 461 36.50 2.84 -16.28
C VAL A 461 35.87 1.95 -15.20
N LEU A 462 35.70 0.65 -15.48
CA LEU A 462 35.21 -0.32 -14.50
C LEU A 462 36.07 -0.38 -13.26
N ALA A 463 37.41 -0.26 -13.41
CA ALA A 463 38.35 -0.23 -12.30
C ALA A 463 38.22 0.99 -11.38
N THR A 464 37.51 2.06 -11.82
CA THR A 464 37.29 3.31 -11.04
C THR A 464 35.98 3.32 -10.27
N VAL A 465 35.16 2.27 -10.37
CA VAL A 465 33.88 2.16 -9.65
C VAL A 465 34.09 2.34 -8.15
N ASN A 466 33.36 3.30 -7.56
CA ASN A 466 33.46 3.71 -6.14
C ASN A 466 34.88 4.14 -5.67
N LYS A 467 35.73 4.65 -6.59
CA LYS A 467 37.11 5.07 -6.28
C LYS A 467 37.45 6.48 -6.79
N HIS A 468 36.48 7.33 -6.97
CA HIS A 468 36.65 8.73 -7.48
C HIS A 468 36.07 9.75 -6.50
#